data_8ad460fbfde0820e35387a43ad0042e9
#
_entry.id   8ad460fbfde0820e35387a43ad0042e9
#
_cell.length_a   1.000
_cell.length_b   1.000
_cell.length_c   1.000
_cell.angle_alpha   90.00
_cell.angle_beta   90.00
_cell.angle_gamma   90.00
#
_symmetry.space_group_name_H-M   'P 1'
#
loop_
_entity.id
_entity.type
_entity.pdbx_description
1 polymer ?
#
loop_
_entity_poly.entity_id
_entity_poly.type
_entity_poly.pdbx_seq_one_letter_code
_entity_poly.pdbx_strand_id
1 'polypeptide(L)'
;MSKKVLEPYLSLMATPEEECMLTPPQRVNFRSQIKVAEDYDDLIFIGAYDIQIEFHIENKKTSDVSFRIKFKFSPTDTWSRGWAEEIDLHKYYQDIVLNYWRRIGGRCEATGFKMYKILRIIAEEKNKYRVQWVGYNAEEDTNLEPKKKVWSIAPKAVLAWKTRAVE
;
A
#
# COMPACT_ATOMS: atom_id res chain seq x y z
N MET A 1 3.86 3.93 -26.66
CA MET A 1 3.58 4.50 -25.31
C MET A 1 4.71 4.10 -24.39
N SER A 2 5.54 5.04 -24.01
CA SER A 2 6.58 4.78 -23.01
C SER A 2 5.89 4.44 -21.68
N LYS A 3 5.99 3.20 -21.24
CA LYS A 3 5.66 2.81 -19.88
C LYS A 3 6.60 3.63 -18.98
N LYS A 4 6.08 4.60 -18.28
CA LYS A 4 6.79 5.18 -17.15
C LYS A 4 6.94 4.05 -16.14
N VAL A 5 8.07 3.40 -16.20
CA VAL A 5 8.46 2.51 -15.12
C VAL A 5 8.56 3.40 -13.91
N LEU A 6 7.70 3.17 -12.92
CA LEU A 6 7.92 3.72 -11.60
C LEU A 6 9.33 3.35 -11.18
N GLU A 7 10.11 4.32 -10.82
CA GLU A 7 11.45 4.10 -10.28
C GLU A 7 11.43 4.11 -8.74
N PRO A 8 10.58 3.29 -8.10
CA PRO A 8 10.43 3.30 -6.65
C PRO A 8 11.69 2.86 -5.92
N TYR A 9 12.57 2.18 -6.62
CA TYR A 9 13.88 1.83 -6.08
C TYR A 9 14.79 3.06 -5.86
N LEU A 10 14.57 4.13 -6.62
CA LEU A 10 15.27 5.39 -6.39
C LEU A 10 14.75 6.08 -5.14
N SER A 11 13.52 5.80 -4.77
CA SER A 11 12.83 6.55 -3.73
C SER A 11 13.26 6.21 -2.31
N LEU A 12 13.86 5.07 -2.08
CA LEU A 12 14.58 4.88 -0.80
C LEU A 12 15.75 5.85 -0.67
N MET A 13 16.16 6.45 -1.80
CA MET A 13 17.22 7.41 -1.98
C MET A 13 16.83 8.53 -2.92
N ALA A 14 15.54 8.66 -3.29
CA ALA A 14 15.10 9.61 -4.30
C ALA A 14 15.30 11.06 -3.86
N THR A 15 15.71 11.88 -4.79
CA THR A 15 15.75 13.32 -4.59
C THR A 15 14.33 13.89 -4.66
N PRO A 16 14.03 14.96 -3.92
CA PRO A 16 12.70 15.54 -3.83
C PRO A 16 12.08 15.99 -5.16
N GLU A 17 12.86 16.08 -6.20
CA GLU A 17 12.48 16.72 -7.46
C GLU A 17 11.79 15.77 -8.44
N GLU A 18 11.87 14.47 -8.25
CA GLU A 18 11.34 13.46 -9.17
C GLU A 18 9.99 12.89 -8.74
N GLU A 19 9.54 13.23 -7.53
CA GLU A 19 8.32 12.70 -6.95
C GLU A 19 7.21 13.74 -6.93
N CYS A 20 6.01 13.34 -7.27
CA CYS A 20 4.78 14.11 -7.14
C CYS A 20 4.88 15.59 -7.49
N MET A 21 4.96 15.88 -8.78
CA MET A 21 4.98 17.27 -9.31
C MET A 21 3.69 18.04 -9.10
N LEU A 22 2.62 17.40 -8.66
CA LEU A 22 1.32 18.01 -8.47
C LEU A 22 1.02 18.23 -6.99
N THR A 23 0.42 19.37 -6.70
CA THR A 23 -0.15 19.64 -5.38
C THR A 23 -1.27 18.63 -5.11
N PRO A 24 -1.24 17.91 -3.99
CA PRO A 24 -2.29 16.96 -3.67
C PRO A 24 -3.66 17.65 -3.65
N PRO A 25 -4.69 17.03 -4.20
CA PRO A 25 -6.04 17.53 -4.01
C PRO A 25 -6.36 17.55 -2.52
N GLN A 26 -6.95 18.62 -2.08
CA GLN A 26 -7.31 19.00 -0.72
C GLN A 26 -7.03 17.95 0.36
N ARG A 27 -6.02 18.20 1.16
CA ARG A 27 -5.76 17.43 2.38
C ARG A 27 -6.88 17.69 3.37
N VAL A 28 -7.72 16.71 3.56
CA VAL A 28 -8.72 16.80 4.62
C VAL A 28 -8.00 16.76 5.96
N ASN A 29 -8.22 17.76 6.78
CA ASN A 29 -7.57 17.89 8.08
C ASN A 29 -8.29 16.99 9.10
N PHE A 30 -7.80 15.77 9.25
CA PHE A 30 -8.39 14.77 10.17
C PHE A 30 -7.88 14.84 11.60
N ARG A 31 -7.29 15.96 12.01
CA ARG A 31 -6.77 16.13 13.38
C ARG A 31 -7.78 15.78 14.48
N SER A 32 -9.07 15.91 14.22
CA SER A 32 -10.13 15.54 15.16
C SER A 32 -10.47 14.05 15.19
N GLN A 33 -9.94 13.27 14.26
CA GLN A 33 -10.24 11.83 14.14
C GLN A 33 -9.10 10.92 14.63
N ILE A 34 -8.00 11.49 15.12
CA ILE A 34 -6.84 10.73 15.63
C ILE A 34 -7.11 10.08 17.01
N LYS A 35 -8.35 10.03 17.46
CA LYS A 35 -8.71 9.22 18.65
C LYS A 35 -8.72 7.69 18.39
N VAL A 36 -8.09 7.22 17.34
CA VAL A 36 -8.45 5.96 16.72
C VAL A 36 -7.40 4.86 16.87
N ALA A 37 -6.37 5.05 17.68
CA ALA A 37 -5.43 3.97 17.97
C ALA A 37 -6.04 2.83 18.80
N GLU A 38 -7.22 3.04 19.37
CA GLU A 38 -7.89 2.06 20.25
C GLU A 38 -8.83 1.11 19.49
N ASP A 39 -9.24 1.44 18.25
CA ASP A 39 -10.17 0.63 17.45
C ASP A 39 -9.47 -0.11 16.28
N TYR A 40 -8.18 -0.30 16.39
CA TYR A 40 -7.38 -0.95 15.36
C TYR A 40 -7.46 -2.47 15.55
N ASP A 41 -8.50 -3.05 14.99
CA ASP A 41 -8.66 -4.50 14.99
C ASP A 41 -8.06 -5.03 13.67
N ASP A 42 -6.92 -5.68 13.79
CA ASP A 42 -6.18 -6.20 12.63
C ASP A 42 -7.05 -7.20 11.87
N LEU A 43 -7.21 -6.94 10.56
CA LEU A 43 -7.78 -7.91 9.63
C LEU A 43 -9.28 -8.25 9.81
N ILE A 44 -10.06 -7.37 10.45
CA ILE A 44 -11.53 -7.54 10.64
C ILE A 44 -12.32 -7.67 9.34
N PHE A 45 -11.72 -7.26 8.23
CA PHE A 45 -12.32 -7.22 6.90
C PHE A 45 -12.08 -8.49 6.06
N ILE A 46 -11.26 -9.43 6.55
CA ILE A 46 -10.94 -10.64 5.77
C ILE A 46 -12.21 -11.46 5.54
N GLY A 47 -12.42 -11.85 4.29
CA GLY A 47 -13.61 -12.58 3.85
C GLY A 47 -14.85 -11.71 3.66
N ALA A 48 -14.72 -10.38 3.72
CA ALA A 48 -15.83 -9.49 3.45
C ALA A 48 -16.37 -9.67 2.03
N TYR A 49 -17.69 -9.66 1.90
CA TYR A 49 -18.40 -9.70 0.64
C TYR A 49 -18.21 -8.40 -0.15
N ASP A 50 -18.24 -7.27 0.56
CA ASP A 50 -18.05 -5.94 -0.04
C ASP A 50 -17.25 -5.04 0.92
N ILE A 51 -16.30 -4.29 0.38
CA ILE A 51 -15.48 -3.33 1.11
C ILE A 51 -15.41 -2.02 0.31
N GLN A 52 -15.51 -0.92 1.02
CA GLN A 52 -15.34 0.41 0.45
C GLN A 52 -14.42 1.25 1.32
N ILE A 53 -13.46 1.92 0.70
CA ILE A 53 -12.61 2.89 1.38
C ILE A 53 -13.36 4.23 1.40
N GLU A 54 -13.60 4.74 2.60
CA GLU A 54 -14.27 6.05 2.79
C GLU A 54 -13.24 7.18 2.67
N PHE A 55 -12.10 7.06 3.33
CA PHE A 55 -10.98 8.00 3.26
C PHE A 55 -9.70 7.35 3.84
N HIS A 56 -8.60 8.09 3.78
CA HIS A 56 -7.33 7.66 4.35
C HIS A 56 -6.75 8.71 5.30
N ILE A 57 -5.88 8.25 6.18
CA ILE A 57 -5.01 9.09 6.99
C ILE A 57 -3.55 8.71 6.75
N GLU A 58 -2.69 9.70 6.84
CA GLU A 58 -1.26 9.57 6.54
C GLU A 58 -0.43 9.72 7.82
N ASN A 59 0.52 8.81 8.01
CA ASN A 59 1.61 9.01 8.96
C ASN A 59 2.88 9.39 8.19
N LYS A 60 3.17 10.67 8.14
CA LYS A 60 4.33 11.19 7.38
C LYS A 60 5.68 10.79 7.95
N LYS A 61 5.74 10.44 9.23
CA LYS A 61 7.01 10.01 9.85
C LYS A 61 7.42 8.61 9.40
N THR A 62 6.43 7.75 9.21
CA THR A 62 6.64 6.35 8.84
C THR A 62 6.27 6.06 7.38
N SER A 63 5.68 7.03 6.68
CA SER A 63 5.12 6.88 5.33
C SER A 63 4.07 5.76 5.24
N ASP A 64 3.29 5.61 6.30
CA ASP A 64 2.18 4.68 6.37
C ASP A 64 0.85 5.36 6.04
N VAL A 65 -0.06 4.58 5.50
CA VAL A 65 -1.44 4.96 5.26
C VAL A 65 -2.36 3.99 5.96
N SER A 66 -3.34 4.53 6.67
CA SER A 66 -4.46 3.77 7.23
C SER A 66 -5.75 4.20 6.53
N PHE A 67 -6.55 3.23 6.12
CA PHE A 67 -7.84 3.47 5.49
C PHE A 67 -8.98 3.36 6.49
N ARG A 68 -9.88 4.33 6.48
CA ARG A 68 -11.21 4.15 7.05
C ARG A 68 -12.05 3.37 6.04
N ILE A 69 -12.50 2.20 6.44
CA ILE A 69 -13.27 1.31 5.59
C ILE A 69 -14.66 1.06 6.15
N LYS A 70 -15.59 0.79 5.26
CA LYS A 70 -16.85 0.12 5.58
C LYS A 70 -16.91 -1.21 4.83
N PHE A 71 -17.44 -2.22 5.47
CA PHE A 71 -17.48 -3.58 4.94
C PHE A 71 -18.71 -4.33 5.43
N LYS A 72 -19.06 -5.39 4.72
CA LYS A 72 -20.12 -6.32 5.08
C LYS A 72 -19.79 -7.72 4.58
N PHE A 73 -20.29 -8.74 5.24
CA PHE A 73 -20.01 -10.14 4.92
C PHE A 73 -21.06 -10.82 4.05
N SER A 74 -22.24 -10.21 3.90
CA SER A 74 -23.28 -10.67 2.97
C SER A 74 -23.99 -9.48 2.31
N PRO A 75 -24.72 -9.71 1.20
CA PRO A 75 -25.48 -8.65 0.53
C PRO A 75 -26.53 -7.99 1.42
N THR A 76 -27.07 -8.73 2.39
CA THR A 76 -28.16 -8.30 3.28
C THR A 76 -27.67 -7.69 4.59
N ASP A 77 -26.37 -7.80 4.89
CA ASP A 77 -25.81 -7.25 6.12
C ASP A 77 -25.82 -5.72 6.12
N THR A 78 -25.93 -5.16 7.30
CA THR A 78 -25.63 -3.75 7.52
C THR A 78 -24.12 -3.51 7.41
N TRP A 79 -23.73 -2.30 7.01
CA TRP A 79 -22.35 -1.92 6.92
C TRP A 79 -21.71 -1.79 8.30
N SER A 80 -20.64 -2.53 8.51
CA SER A 80 -19.70 -2.31 9.61
C SER A 80 -18.61 -1.32 9.17
N ARG A 81 -17.99 -0.66 10.12
CA ARG A 81 -16.88 0.28 9.86
C ARG A 81 -15.68 -0.06 10.71
N GLY A 82 -14.50 0.18 10.17
CA GLY A 82 -13.25 -0.04 10.88
C GLY A 82 -12.09 0.65 10.18
N TRP A 83 -10.90 0.31 10.64
CA TRP A 83 -9.65 0.77 10.08
C TRP A 83 -8.87 -0.42 9.49
N ALA A 84 -8.11 -0.17 8.45
CA ALA A 84 -7.21 -1.12 7.85
C ALA A 84 -5.90 -0.42 7.45
N GLU A 85 -4.78 -1.06 7.73
CA GLU A 85 -3.51 -0.63 7.16
C GLU A 85 -3.50 -0.84 5.65
N GLU A 86 -2.96 0.12 4.92
CA GLU A 86 -2.87 0.01 3.45
C GLU A 86 -2.19 -1.28 3.02
N ILE A 87 -1.10 -1.66 3.69
CA ILE A 87 -0.35 -2.87 3.36
C ILE A 87 -1.20 -4.14 3.50
N ASP A 88 -2.03 -4.22 4.51
CA ASP A 88 -2.88 -5.39 4.75
C ASP A 88 -4.08 -5.39 3.80
N LEU A 89 -4.74 -4.27 3.64
CA LEU A 89 -5.85 -4.16 2.68
C LEU A 89 -5.39 -4.45 1.24
N HIS A 90 -4.20 -3.98 0.87
CA HIS A 90 -3.63 -4.23 -0.45
C HIS A 90 -3.31 -5.71 -0.70
N LYS A 91 -2.86 -6.45 0.32
CA LYS A 91 -2.59 -7.89 0.20
C LYS A 91 -3.82 -8.70 -0.19
N TYR A 92 -4.97 -8.36 0.39
CA TYR A 92 -6.20 -9.15 0.26
C TYR A 92 -7.18 -8.57 -0.76
N TYR A 93 -7.17 -7.27 -0.98
CA TYR A 93 -8.12 -6.54 -1.82
C TYR A 93 -7.41 -5.50 -2.70
N GLN A 94 -6.46 -5.97 -3.50
CA GLN A 94 -5.62 -5.14 -4.36
C GLN A 94 -6.42 -4.14 -5.20
N ASP A 95 -7.47 -4.63 -5.88
CA ASP A 95 -8.27 -3.80 -6.79
C ASP A 95 -8.94 -2.64 -6.07
N ILE A 96 -9.39 -2.85 -4.84
CA ILE A 96 -10.04 -1.81 -4.03
C ILE A 96 -9.05 -0.69 -3.71
N VAL A 97 -7.84 -1.05 -3.29
CA VAL A 97 -6.77 -0.09 -2.96
C VAL A 97 -6.32 0.67 -4.20
N LEU A 98 -6.04 -0.04 -5.30
CA LEU A 98 -5.58 0.57 -6.54
C LEU A 98 -6.63 1.47 -7.17
N ASN A 99 -7.91 1.06 -7.15
CA ASN A 99 -9.02 1.89 -7.64
C ASN A 99 -9.23 3.14 -6.77
N TYR A 100 -9.06 3.02 -5.46
CA TYR A 100 -9.12 4.18 -4.56
C TYR A 100 -8.06 5.22 -4.94
N TRP A 101 -6.79 4.81 -5.06
CA TRP A 101 -5.72 5.72 -5.42
C TRP A 101 -5.91 6.32 -6.81
N ARG A 102 -6.31 5.52 -7.79
CA ARG A 102 -6.58 6.01 -9.15
C ARG A 102 -7.64 7.09 -9.16
N ARG A 103 -8.70 6.92 -8.39
CA ARG A 103 -9.84 7.85 -8.33
C ARG A 103 -9.46 9.21 -7.74
N ILE A 104 -8.48 9.28 -6.86
CA ILE A 104 -8.04 10.53 -6.22
C ILE A 104 -6.73 11.08 -6.80
N GLY A 105 -6.30 10.60 -7.96
CA GLY A 105 -5.17 11.15 -8.72
C GLY A 105 -3.84 10.43 -8.53
N GLY A 106 -3.81 9.33 -7.78
CA GLY A 106 -2.62 8.54 -7.52
C GLY A 106 -2.10 8.66 -6.09
N ARG A 107 -1.47 7.59 -5.61
CA ARG A 107 -0.97 7.51 -4.24
C ARG A 107 0.07 8.58 -3.93
N CYS A 108 1.04 8.75 -4.84
CA CYS A 108 2.10 9.72 -4.67
C CYS A 108 1.55 11.15 -4.58
N GLU A 109 0.65 11.50 -5.49
CA GLU A 109 0.02 12.83 -5.51
C GLU A 109 -0.82 13.08 -4.26
N ALA A 110 -1.57 12.08 -3.83
CA ALA A 110 -2.44 12.19 -2.66
C ALA A 110 -1.65 12.30 -1.34
N THR A 111 -0.56 11.55 -1.19
CA THR A 111 0.20 11.47 0.07
C THR A 111 1.43 12.37 0.13
N GLY A 112 2.06 12.63 -1.03
CA GLY A 112 3.36 13.30 -1.09
C GLY A 112 4.49 12.51 -0.45
N PHE A 113 4.34 11.19 -0.27
CA PHE A 113 5.38 10.36 0.33
C PHE A 113 6.55 10.17 -0.61
N LYS A 114 7.75 10.22 -0.04
CA LYS A 114 9.03 10.03 -0.74
C LYS A 114 9.65 8.67 -0.45
N MET A 115 9.03 7.88 0.38
CA MET A 115 9.47 6.53 0.70
C MET A 115 8.38 5.53 0.28
N TYR A 116 8.82 4.45 -0.36
CA TYR A 116 7.97 3.36 -0.78
C TYR A 116 8.29 2.11 0.04
N LYS A 117 7.26 1.31 0.32
CA LYS A 117 7.39 0.08 1.08
C LYS A 117 7.12 -1.12 0.19
N ILE A 118 7.90 -2.17 0.37
CA ILE A 118 7.70 -3.43 -0.34
C ILE A 118 6.48 -4.13 0.25
N LEU A 119 5.50 -4.43 -0.60
CA LEU A 119 4.33 -5.21 -0.26
C LEU A 119 4.68 -6.70 -0.18
N ARG A 120 5.29 -7.21 -1.24
CA ARG A 120 5.68 -8.61 -1.38
C ARG A 120 6.73 -8.81 -2.46
N ILE A 121 7.34 -9.98 -2.43
CA ILE A 121 8.19 -10.48 -3.52
C ILE A 121 7.28 -11.31 -4.44
N ILE A 122 7.40 -11.10 -5.75
CA ILE A 122 6.60 -11.80 -6.77
C ILE A 122 7.42 -12.74 -7.63
N ALA A 123 8.74 -12.52 -7.74
CA ALA A 123 9.65 -13.39 -8.45
C ALA A 123 11.08 -13.29 -7.90
N GLU A 124 11.88 -14.28 -8.21
CA GLU A 124 13.29 -14.32 -7.87
C GLU A 124 14.13 -14.52 -9.13
N GLU A 125 15.11 -13.66 -9.35
CA GLU A 125 15.99 -13.67 -10.50
C GLU A 125 17.46 -13.56 -10.05
N LYS A 126 18.19 -14.66 -10.07
CA LYS A 126 19.61 -14.69 -9.62
C LYS A 126 19.79 -14.07 -8.23
N ASN A 127 20.47 -12.94 -8.16
CA ASN A 127 20.73 -12.22 -6.90
C ASN A 127 19.72 -11.10 -6.59
N LYS A 128 18.58 -11.08 -7.28
CA LYS A 128 17.56 -10.06 -7.14
C LYS A 128 16.20 -10.68 -6.86
N TYR A 129 15.35 -9.89 -6.21
CA TYR A 129 13.92 -10.14 -6.10
C TYR A 129 13.15 -9.14 -6.94
N ARG A 130 12.14 -9.61 -7.66
CA ARG A 130 11.13 -8.74 -8.24
C ARG A 130 10.12 -8.44 -7.16
N VAL A 131 9.94 -7.15 -6.86
CA VAL A 131 9.11 -6.69 -5.75
C VAL A 131 7.92 -5.90 -6.25
N GLN A 132 6.80 -6.05 -5.57
CA GLN A 132 5.64 -5.18 -5.68
C GLN A 132 5.65 -4.18 -4.53
N TRP A 133 5.30 -2.95 -4.84
CA TRP A 133 5.26 -1.85 -3.89
C TRP A 133 3.86 -1.61 -3.33
N VAL A 134 3.77 -1.18 -2.09
CA VAL A 134 2.49 -0.83 -1.45
C VAL A 134 1.84 0.33 -2.21
N GLY A 135 0.57 0.15 -2.59
CA GLY A 135 -0.19 1.14 -3.36
C GLY A 135 0.01 1.08 -4.88
N TYR A 136 0.78 0.11 -5.38
CA TYR A 136 1.09 -0.03 -6.80
C TYR A 136 0.75 -1.41 -7.36
N ASN A 137 0.57 -1.46 -8.69
CA ASN A 137 0.15 -2.66 -9.39
C ASN A 137 1.27 -3.71 -9.46
N ALA A 138 0.89 -5.00 -9.30
CA ALA A 138 1.83 -6.12 -9.39
C ALA A 138 2.34 -6.39 -10.80
N GLU A 139 1.56 -6.03 -11.82
CA GLU A 139 1.89 -6.36 -13.22
C GLU A 139 2.75 -5.29 -13.89
N GLU A 140 2.49 -4.02 -13.57
CA GLU A 140 3.09 -2.89 -14.26
C GLU A 140 4.18 -2.18 -13.46
N ASP A 141 4.04 -2.14 -12.15
CA ASP A 141 4.84 -1.30 -11.25
C ASP A 141 5.76 -2.14 -10.36
N THR A 142 6.59 -2.98 -10.97
CA THR A 142 7.52 -3.84 -10.23
C THR A 142 8.96 -3.58 -10.64
N ASN A 143 9.86 -3.79 -9.71
CA ASN A 143 11.29 -3.62 -9.91
C ASN A 143 12.09 -4.82 -9.42
N LEU A 144 13.26 -5.00 -10.02
CA LEU A 144 14.27 -5.94 -9.55
C LEU A 144 15.19 -5.26 -8.54
N GLU A 145 15.14 -5.72 -7.30
CA GLU A 145 15.95 -5.21 -6.20
C GLU A 145 16.95 -6.25 -5.70
N PRO A 146 18.18 -5.84 -5.36
CA PRO A 146 19.17 -6.77 -4.81
C PRO A 146 18.64 -7.48 -3.55
N LYS A 147 18.84 -8.79 -3.45
CA LYS A 147 18.37 -9.60 -2.30
C LYS A 147 18.83 -9.03 -0.95
N LYS A 148 20.06 -8.57 -0.85
CA LYS A 148 20.61 -7.96 0.37
C LYS A 148 19.83 -6.70 0.78
N LYS A 149 19.47 -5.86 -0.20
CA LYS A 149 18.66 -4.65 0.04
C LYS A 149 17.27 -5.03 0.52
N VAL A 150 16.59 -5.94 -0.18
CA VAL A 150 15.24 -6.37 0.20
C VAL A 150 15.23 -6.99 1.58
N TRP A 151 16.22 -7.81 1.92
CA TRP A 151 16.35 -8.37 3.27
C TRP A 151 16.47 -7.27 4.34
N SER A 152 17.24 -6.22 4.05
CA SER A 152 17.44 -5.11 5.00
C SER A 152 16.18 -4.29 5.26
N ILE A 153 15.37 -4.04 4.21
CA ILE A 153 14.22 -3.12 4.31
C ILE A 153 12.88 -3.83 4.50
N ALA A 154 12.76 -5.09 4.10
CA ALA A 154 11.53 -5.87 4.18
C ALA A 154 11.78 -7.34 4.54
N PRO A 155 12.36 -7.63 5.71
CA PRO A 155 12.69 -9.01 6.11
C PRO A 155 11.45 -9.90 6.17
N LYS A 156 10.30 -9.38 6.58
CA LYS A 156 9.04 -10.13 6.61
C LYS A 156 8.62 -10.60 5.22
N ALA A 157 8.81 -9.77 4.18
CA ALA A 157 8.49 -10.15 2.80
C ALA A 157 9.42 -11.27 2.31
N VAL A 158 10.70 -11.24 2.69
CA VAL A 158 11.65 -12.31 2.36
C VAL A 158 11.30 -13.61 3.07
N LEU A 159 10.94 -13.56 4.34
CA LEU A 159 10.51 -14.75 5.08
C LEU A 159 9.25 -15.36 4.46
N ALA A 160 8.25 -14.55 4.17
CA ALA A 160 7.02 -14.99 3.50
C ALA A 160 7.32 -15.62 2.12
N TRP A 161 8.26 -15.06 1.38
CA TRP A 161 8.70 -15.61 0.10
C TRP A 161 9.35 -16.98 0.24
N LYS A 162 10.21 -17.15 1.22
CA LYS A 162 10.92 -18.42 1.45
C LYS A 162 10.00 -19.53 1.99
N THR A 163 9.03 -19.17 2.82
CA THR A 163 8.11 -20.16 3.43
C THR A 163 7.07 -20.69 2.45
N ARG A 164 6.68 -19.93 1.43
CA ARG A 164 5.72 -20.39 0.40
C ARG A 164 6.25 -21.54 -0.47
N ALA A 165 7.57 -21.73 -0.55
CA ALA A 165 8.21 -22.75 -1.38
C ALA A 165 8.18 -24.15 -0.75
N VAL A 166 7.47 -24.32 0.37
CA VAL A 166 7.40 -25.57 1.14
C VAL A 166 6.04 -26.26 1.01
N GLU A 167 5.11 -25.67 0.22
CA GLU A 167 3.81 -26.28 -0.09
C GLU A 167 3.86 -27.00 -1.48
#